data_cfbac7f5529917414d5e73c92b1a2244
#
_entry.id   cfbac7f5529917414d5e73c92b1a2244
#
_cell.length_a   1.000
_cell.length_b   1.000
_cell.length_c   1.000
_cell.angle_alpha   90.00
_cell.angle_beta   90.00
_cell.angle_gamma   90.00
#
_symmetry.space_group_name_H-M   'P 1'
#
loop_
_entity.id
_entity.type
_entity.pdbx_description
1 polymer ?
#
loop_
_entity_poly.entity_id
_entity_poly.type
_entity_poly.pdbx_seq_one_letter_code
_entity_poly.pdbx_strand_id
1 'polypeptide(L)'
;MLYLMALILLALFISSKSPKLKGIIGEKSVINKLKRLDPTKYITINDITIPSTAGRTTQIDHVIVSVFGIFVIETKNYRGWIVGDERSEYWTQVIYKRKEKLYNPLRQNYGHIKAIESLFPYGDQLPFVGIVSFSGRADLKVKTTQEVVYASRLVRTIEKYNKIVLTREQVEHIADTLRNNNLAGKGTNKKHVKAIKETAANKRALLQSHICPRCGNALVERAGKYGTFKGCSSYPKCRFVAK
;
A
#
# COMPACT_ATOMS: atom_id res chain seq x y z
N MET A 1 -38.10 -19.20 10.77
CA MET A 1 -37.55 -17.86 10.90
C MET A 1 -36.28 -17.80 11.75
N LEU A 2 -36.24 -18.41 12.96
CA LEU A 2 -35.02 -18.36 13.82
C LEU A 2 -33.77 -18.96 13.18
N TYR A 3 -33.88 -20.12 12.49
CA TYR A 3 -32.75 -20.76 11.79
C TYR A 3 -32.15 -19.89 10.68
N LEU A 4 -33.00 -19.20 9.91
CA LEU A 4 -32.55 -18.29 8.84
C LEU A 4 -31.81 -17.08 9.41
N MET A 5 -32.29 -16.52 10.51
CA MET A 5 -31.61 -15.44 11.22
C MET A 5 -30.26 -15.91 11.81
N ALA A 6 -30.19 -17.10 12.38
CA ALA A 6 -28.95 -17.66 12.91
C ALA A 6 -27.92 -17.88 11.80
N LEU A 7 -28.32 -18.40 10.63
CA LEU A 7 -27.44 -18.56 9.46
C LEU A 7 -26.95 -17.22 8.92
N ILE A 8 -27.81 -16.20 8.87
CA ILE A 8 -27.42 -14.86 8.44
C ILE A 8 -26.40 -14.24 9.44
N LEU A 9 -26.66 -14.38 10.74
CA LEU A 9 -25.74 -13.90 11.79
C LEU A 9 -24.40 -14.64 11.75
N LEU A 10 -24.41 -15.95 11.53
CA LEU A 10 -23.19 -16.76 11.37
C LEU A 10 -22.43 -16.38 10.11
N ALA A 11 -23.11 -16.17 8.97
CA ALA A 11 -22.49 -15.72 7.71
C ALA A 11 -21.89 -14.30 7.87
N LEU A 12 -22.58 -13.38 8.55
CA LEU A 12 -22.07 -12.05 8.88
C LEU A 12 -20.87 -12.12 9.82
N PHE A 13 -20.88 -13.01 10.80
CA PHE A 13 -19.77 -13.22 11.74
C PHE A 13 -18.53 -13.80 11.04
N ILE A 14 -18.70 -14.79 10.16
CA ILE A 14 -17.60 -15.38 9.36
C ILE A 14 -17.06 -14.35 8.36
N SER A 15 -17.93 -13.61 7.69
CA SER A 15 -17.60 -12.56 6.74
C SER A 15 -16.80 -11.42 7.41
N SER A 16 -17.17 -11.03 8.65
CA SER A 16 -16.47 -9.96 9.39
C SER A 16 -15.02 -10.31 9.76
N LYS A 17 -14.64 -11.58 9.71
CA LYS A 17 -13.25 -12.03 9.94
C LYS A 17 -12.38 -12.02 8.69
N SER A 18 -12.98 -11.86 7.49
CA SER A 18 -12.22 -11.82 6.23
C SER A 18 -11.27 -10.61 6.17
N PRO A 19 -9.96 -10.81 5.90
CA PRO A 19 -9.00 -9.72 5.73
C PRO A 19 -9.41 -8.75 4.62
N LYS A 20 -9.99 -9.26 3.54
CA LYS A 20 -10.48 -8.46 2.40
C LYS A 20 -11.61 -7.51 2.82
N LEU A 21 -12.58 -8.01 3.60
CA LEU A 21 -13.70 -7.18 4.06
C LEU A 21 -13.23 -6.10 5.04
N LYS A 22 -12.25 -6.42 5.89
CA LYS A 22 -11.62 -5.43 6.79
C LYS A 22 -10.92 -4.32 6.00
N GLY A 23 -10.24 -4.64 4.90
CA GLY A 23 -9.65 -3.67 3.98
C GLY A 23 -10.73 -2.71 3.46
N ILE A 24 -11.77 -3.23 2.82
CA ILE A 24 -12.89 -2.45 2.25
C ILE A 24 -13.54 -1.53 3.30
N ILE A 25 -13.75 -2.01 4.52
CA ILE A 25 -14.33 -1.19 5.61
C ILE A 25 -13.37 -0.05 5.97
N GLY A 26 -12.07 -0.31 6.03
CA GLY A 26 -11.06 0.73 6.28
C GLY A 26 -11.06 1.82 5.22
N GLU A 27 -10.98 1.45 3.96
CA GLU A 27 -11.03 2.35 2.81
C GLU A 27 -12.32 3.19 2.78
N LYS A 28 -13.50 2.56 2.95
CA LYS A 28 -14.79 3.29 3.04
C LYS A 28 -14.81 4.31 4.19
N SER A 29 -14.23 3.96 5.33
CA SER A 29 -14.12 4.89 6.46
C SER A 29 -13.24 6.10 6.10
N VAL A 30 -12.15 5.90 5.38
CA VAL A 30 -11.27 6.98 4.89
C VAL A 30 -12.00 7.82 3.84
N ILE A 31 -12.67 7.22 2.86
CA ILE A 31 -13.46 7.95 1.85
C ILE A 31 -14.46 8.91 2.53
N ASN A 32 -15.18 8.43 3.56
CA ASN A 32 -16.16 9.28 4.27
C ASN A 32 -15.51 10.45 5.02
N LYS A 33 -14.25 10.32 5.45
CA LYS A 33 -13.51 11.42 6.06
C LYS A 33 -13.02 12.42 5.00
N LEU A 34 -12.51 11.90 3.87
CA LEU A 34 -12.03 12.73 2.76
C LEU A 34 -13.13 13.59 2.12
N LYS A 35 -14.40 13.18 2.21
CA LYS A 35 -15.55 14.02 1.81
C LYS A 35 -15.67 15.35 2.58
N ARG A 36 -14.95 15.50 3.69
CA ARG A 36 -14.90 16.74 4.48
C ARG A 36 -13.94 17.78 3.90
N LEU A 37 -13.05 17.38 3.00
CA LEU A 37 -12.19 18.30 2.28
C LEU A 37 -13.04 19.19 1.35
N ASP A 38 -12.68 20.45 1.23
CA ASP A 38 -13.33 21.40 0.37
C ASP A 38 -13.18 20.98 -1.12
N PRO A 39 -14.27 20.59 -1.81
CA PRO A 39 -14.19 20.09 -3.19
C PRO A 39 -13.74 21.14 -4.19
N THR A 40 -13.76 22.43 -3.83
CA THR A 40 -13.25 23.51 -4.69
C THR A 40 -11.72 23.58 -4.68
N LYS A 41 -11.07 22.98 -3.65
CA LYS A 41 -9.62 23.01 -3.46
C LYS A 41 -8.97 21.64 -3.69
N TYR A 42 -9.72 20.55 -3.45
CA TYR A 42 -9.19 19.19 -3.43
C TYR A 42 -9.97 18.27 -4.36
N ILE A 43 -9.31 17.67 -5.33
CA ILE A 43 -9.86 16.64 -6.20
C ILE A 43 -9.47 15.28 -5.63
N THR A 44 -10.46 14.50 -5.18
CA THR A 44 -10.24 13.18 -4.61
C THR A 44 -10.51 12.08 -5.63
N ILE A 45 -9.53 11.19 -5.84
CA ILE A 45 -9.63 10.01 -6.70
C ILE A 45 -9.39 8.78 -5.82
N ASN A 46 -10.36 7.85 -5.79
CA ASN A 46 -10.31 6.66 -4.96
C ASN A 46 -10.20 5.41 -5.83
N ASP A 47 -9.56 4.36 -5.29
CA ASP A 47 -9.45 3.04 -5.92
C ASP A 47 -8.91 3.12 -7.36
N ILE A 48 -7.73 3.70 -7.50
CA ILE A 48 -7.07 3.86 -8.79
C ILE A 48 -6.07 2.73 -9.03
N THR A 49 -6.19 2.06 -10.18
CA THR A 49 -5.22 1.05 -10.63
C THR A 49 -4.50 1.57 -11.86
N ILE A 50 -3.19 1.73 -11.77
CA ILE A 50 -2.36 2.28 -12.84
C ILE A 50 -1.21 1.32 -13.19
N PRO A 51 -0.63 1.44 -14.41
CA PRO A 51 0.60 0.75 -14.74
C PRO A 51 1.70 1.06 -13.74
N SER A 52 2.52 0.07 -13.43
CA SER A 52 3.74 0.20 -12.64
C SER A 52 4.91 -0.31 -13.46
N THR A 53 6.15 -0.08 -13.00
CA THR A 53 7.36 -0.58 -13.66
C THR A 53 7.29 -2.08 -13.92
N ALA A 54 7.93 -2.55 -15.00
CA ALA A 54 8.02 -3.96 -15.41
C ALA A 54 6.68 -4.62 -15.80
N GLY A 55 5.77 -3.89 -16.48
CA GLY A 55 4.53 -4.46 -17.04
C GLY A 55 3.50 -4.90 -15.99
N ARG A 56 3.70 -4.52 -14.72
CA ARG A 56 2.76 -4.76 -13.62
C ARG A 56 1.83 -3.57 -13.43
N THR A 57 0.82 -3.75 -12.58
CA THR A 57 -0.06 -2.68 -12.14
C THR A 57 0.03 -2.52 -10.62
N THR A 58 -0.26 -1.33 -10.15
CA THR A 58 -0.42 -1.05 -8.72
C THR A 58 -1.79 -0.45 -8.46
N GLN A 59 -2.41 -0.85 -7.35
CA GLN A 59 -3.67 -0.27 -6.87
C GLN A 59 -3.32 0.69 -5.75
N ILE A 60 -3.88 1.90 -5.82
CA ILE A 60 -3.67 2.99 -4.87
C ILE A 60 -5.01 3.31 -4.25
N ASP A 61 -5.09 3.32 -2.94
CA ASP A 61 -6.35 3.48 -2.22
C ASP A 61 -6.96 4.86 -2.48
N HIS A 62 -6.18 5.94 -2.30
CA HIS A 62 -6.66 7.29 -2.52
C HIS A 62 -5.54 8.21 -3.02
N VAL A 63 -5.86 9.06 -4.00
CA VAL A 63 -5.02 10.17 -4.44
C VAL A 63 -5.83 11.46 -4.33
N ILE A 64 -5.24 12.49 -3.73
CA ILE A 64 -5.85 13.82 -3.64
C ILE A 64 -4.94 14.80 -4.35
N VAL A 65 -5.48 15.48 -5.35
CA VAL A 65 -4.77 16.50 -6.12
C VAL A 65 -5.31 17.87 -5.73
N SER A 66 -4.42 18.79 -5.39
CA SER A 66 -4.76 20.16 -5.02
C SER A 66 -3.65 21.12 -5.38
N VAL A 67 -3.92 22.43 -5.33
CA VAL A 67 -2.89 23.45 -5.47
C VAL A 67 -1.79 23.40 -4.38
N PHE A 68 -2.04 22.65 -3.31
CA PHE A 68 -1.13 22.47 -2.18
C PHE A 68 -0.24 21.23 -2.30
N GLY A 69 -0.45 20.39 -3.31
CA GLY A 69 0.31 19.16 -3.57
C GLY A 69 -0.55 17.98 -3.97
N ILE A 70 0.13 16.85 -4.18
CA ILE A 70 -0.46 15.57 -4.55
C ILE A 70 -0.29 14.61 -3.38
N PHE A 71 -1.39 14.29 -2.69
CA PHE A 71 -1.38 13.42 -1.52
C PHE A 71 -1.70 11.99 -1.94
N VAL A 72 -0.77 11.07 -1.74
CA VAL A 72 -0.95 9.64 -2.02
C VAL A 72 -1.13 8.92 -0.69
N ILE A 73 -2.29 8.29 -0.51
CA ILE A 73 -2.72 7.76 0.79
C ILE A 73 -2.86 6.24 0.70
N GLU A 74 -2.12 5.55 1.54
CA GLU A 74 -2.23 4.12 1.80
C GLU A 74 -3.02 3.89 3.09
N THR A 75 -4.08 3.10 3.02
CA THR A 75 -4.98 2.83 4.16
C THR A 75 -4.67 1.48 4.79
N LYS A 76 -4.51 1.45 6.11
CA LYS A 76 -4.26 0.25 6.89
C LYS A 76 -5.30 0.07 8.00
N ASN A 77 -6.12 -0.98 7.89
CA ASN A 77 -7.15 -1.29 8.88
C ASN A 77 -6.69 -2.42 9.81
N TYR A 78 -5.60 -2.19 10.53
CA TYR A 78 -5.02 -3.12 11.51
C TYR A 78 -5.53 -2.82 12.93
N ARG A 79 -5.28 -3.76 13.84
CA ARG A 79 -5.53 -3.63 15.29
C ARG A 79 -4.30 -4.07 16.08
N GLY A 80 -4.23 -3.70 17.36
CA GLY A 80 -3.09 -4.03 18.22
C GLY A 80 -1.88 -3.17 17.92
N TRP A 81 -0.73 -3.54 18.43
CA TRP A 81 0.49 -2.76 18.24
C TRP A 81 1.05 -2.92 16.84
N ILE A 82 1.41 -1.81 16.23
CA ILE A 82 2.13 -1.74 14.97
C ILE A 82 3.52 -1.20 15.27
N VAL A 83 4.50 -2.09 15.20
CA VAL A 83 5.89 -1.77 15.53
C VAL A 83 6.74 -1.77 14.27
N GLY A 84 7.51 -0.73 14.06
CA GLY A 84 8.39 -0.62 12.90
C GLY A 84 9.16 0.69 12.86
N ASP A 85 9.97 0.82 11.83
CA ASP A 85 10.69 2.04 11.52
C ASP A 85 10.67 2.31 10.01
N GLU A 86 11.11 3.50 9.63
CA GLU A 86 11.08 3.98 8.25
C GLU A 86 11.93 3.13 7.30
N ARG A 87 13.07 2.59 7.77
CA ARG A 87 14.06 1.87 6.96
C ARG A 87 13.77 0.39 6.82
N SER A 88 13.03 -0.20 7.76
CA SER A 88 12.69 -1.62 7.77
C SER A 88 11.91 -2.02 6.54
N GLU A 89 12.19 -3.19 5.97
CA GLU A 89 11.39 -3.77 4.88
C GLU A 89 10.01 -4.24 5.37
N TYR A 90 9.95 -4.72 6.61
CA TYR A 90 8.73 -5.21 7.24
C TYR A 90 8.52 -4.56 8.60
N TRP A 91 7.28 -4.22 8.89
CA TRP A 91 6.82 -3.89 10.23
C TRP A 91 6.23 -5.13 10.90
N THR A 92 5.91 -5.04 12.18
CA THR A 92 5.33 -6.13 12.95
C THR A 92 4.01 -5.70 13.56
N GLN A 93 2.95 -6.45 13.26
CA GLN A 93 1.70 -6.36 14.01
C GLN A 93 1.77 -7.31 15.20
N VAL A 94 1.42 -6.82 16.40
CA VAL A 94 1.35 -7.60 17.63
C VAL A 94 -0.08 -7.57 18.16
N ILE A 95 -0.66 -8.77 18.29
CA ILE A 95 -1.99 -8.95 18.88
C ILE A 95 -1.84 -9.99 20.00
N TYR A 96 -1.84 -9.56 21.25
CA TYR A 96 -1.48 -10.41 22.41
C TYR A 96 -0.12 -11.08 22.20
N LYS A 97 -0.09 -12.41 22.13
CA LYS A 97 1.13 -13.21 21.91
C LYS A 97 1.48 -13.42 20.42
N ARG A 98 0.54 -13.10 19.50
CA ARG A 98 0.71 -13.32 18.05
C ARG A 98 1.45 -12.15 17.43
N LYS A 99 2.52 -12.44 16.71
CA LYS A 99 3.31 -11.48 15.93
C LYS A 99 3.23 -11.82 14.45
N GLU A 100 2.82 -10.87 13.63
CA GLU A 100 2.72 -11.03 12.18
C GLU A 100 3.52 -9.95 11.47
N LYS A 101 4.27 -10.35 10.44
CA LYS A 101 4.98 -9.41 9.59
C LYS A 101 4.00 -8.77 8.60
N LEU A 102 4.07 -7.47 8.45
CA LEU A 102 3.42 -6.73 7.38
C LEU A 102 4.47 -5.99 6.56
N TYR A 103 4.29 -5.95 5.25
CA TYR A 103 5.18 -5.16 4.40
C TYR A 103 5.09 -3.70 4.83
N ASN A 104 6.24 -3.00 4.89
CA ASN A 104 6.29 -1.61 5.34
C ASN A 104 5.41 -0.72 4.45
N PRO A 105 4.34 -0.12 5.00
CA PRO A 105 3.39 0.65 4.20
C PRO A 105 3.99 1.96 3.66
N LEU A 106 5.06 2.49 4.26
CA LEU A 106 5.79 3.62 3.69
C LEU A 106 6.47 3.24 2.39
N ARG A 107 7.09 2.04 2.34
CA ARG A 107 7.70 1.50 1.10
C ARG A 107 6.64 1.17 0.06
N GLN A 108 5.49 0.68 0.47
CA GLN A 108 4.37 0.43 -0.42
C GLN A 108 3.92 1.75 -1.06
N ASN A 109 3.67 2.76 -0.25
CA ASN A 109 3.22 4.08 -0.69
C ASN A 109 4.26 4.80 -1.56
N TYR A 110 5.55 4.66 -1.25
CA TYR A 110 6.63 5.12 -2.12
C TYR A 110 6.55 4.48 -3.52
N GLY A 111 6.26 3.18 -3.60
CA GLY A 111 6.04 2.49 -4.88
C GLY A 111 4.83 3.03 -5.65
N HIS A 112 3.77 3.44 -4.95
CA HIS A 112 2.60 4.10 -5.55
C HIS A 112 2.96 5.46 -6.12
N ILE A 113 3.71 6.28 -5.38
CA ILE A 113 4.21 7.57 -5.85
C ILE A 113 5.04 7.39 -7.11
N LYS A 114 5.99 6.45 -7.13
CA LYS A 114 6.82 6.17 -8.32
C LYS A 114 6.02 5.70 -9.52
N ALA A 115 4.92 4.99 -9.31
CA ALA A 115 4.02 4.62 -10.41
C ALA A 115 3.26 5.85 -10.95
N ILE A 116 2.82 6.77 -10.08
CA ILE A 116 2.20 8.03 -10.54
C ILE A 116 3.22 8.89 -11.26
N GLU A 117 4.44 9.08 -10.71
CA GLU A 117 5.52 9.84 -11.34
C GLU A 117 5.76 9.37 -12.79
N SER A 118 5.74 8.06 -13.04
CA SER A 118 5.98 7.50 -14.38
C SER A 118 4.92 7.85 -15.44
N LEU A 119 3.79 8.41 -15.03
CA LEU A 119 2.76 8.89 -15.95
C LEU A 119 3.03 10.28 -16.52
N PHE A 120 4.03 10.98 -15.98
CA PHE A 120 4.34 12.37 -16.33
C PHE A 120 5.79 12.51 -16.76
N PRO A 121 6.11 13.31 -17.81
CA PRO A 121 7.49 13.54 -18.26
C PRO A 121 8.43 14.10 -17.18
N TYR A 122 7.91 14.90 -16.25
CA TYR A 122 8.63 15.50 -15.13
C TYR A 122 8.00 15.09 -13.78
N GLY A 123 7.59 13.82 -13.68
CA GLY A 123 6.85 13.34 -12.52
C GLY A 123 7.64 13.41 -11.21
N ASP A 124 8.95 13.26 -11.26
CA ASP A 124 9.87 13.36 -10.12
C ASP A 124 9.96 14.78 -9.53
N GLN A 125 9.55 15.82 -10.28
CA GLN A 125 9.48 17.21 -9.81
C GLN A 125 8.11 17.58 -9.22
N LEU A 126 7.12 16.70 -9.32
CA LEU A 126 5.80 16.95 -8.77
C LEU A 126 5.81 16.90 -7.23
N PRO A 127 5.05 17.78 -6.55
CA PRO A 127 5.05 17.90 -5.09
C PRO A 127 4.20 16.79 -4.43
N PHE A 128 4.76 15.58 -4.35
CA PHE A 128 4.10 14.45 -3.70
C PHE A 128 4.23 14.48 -2.18
N VAL A 129 3.15 14.11 -1.51
CA VAL A 129 3.10 13.85 -0.07
C VAL A 129 2.54 12.46 0.16
N GLY A 130 3.37 11.54 0.63
CA GLY A 130 2.95 10.19 1.00
C GLY A 130 2.35 10.17 2.41
N ILE A 131 1.14 9.61 2.58
CA ILE A 131 0.48 9.48 3.88
C ILE A 131 0.06 8.03 4.09
N VAL A 132 0.42 7.45 5.24
CA VAL A 132 -0.10 6.15 5.67
C VAL A 132 -1.15 6.36 6.75
N SER A 133 -2.38 5.95 6.48
CA SER A 133 -3.53 6.15 7.35
C SER A 133 -3.95 4.85 8.05
N PHE A 134 -3.83 4.82 9.37
CA PHE A 134 -4.24 3.68 10.18
C PHE A 134 -5.63 3.87 10.81
N SER A 135 -6.36 2.76 10.95
CA SER A 135 -7.60 2.76 11.75
C SER A 135 -7.30 3.04 13.23
N GLY A 136 -8.26 3.63 13.96
CA GLY A 136 -8.12 3.92 15.39
C GLY A 136 -7.98 2.67 16.29
N ARG A 137 -8.04 1.46 15.72
CA ARG A 137 -7.83 0.19 16.45
C ARG A 137 -6.35 -0.22 16.54
N ALA A 138 -5.48 0.44 15.79
CA ALA A 138 -4.04 0.26 15.87
C ALA A 138 -3.44 1.12 16.99
N ASP A 139 -2.43 0.61 17.67
CA ASP A 139 -1.56 1.37 18.57
C ASP A 139 -0.19 1.50 17.87
N LEU A 140 0.11 2.70 17.39
CA LEU A 140 1.28 2.97 16.56
C LEU A 140 2.54 3.14 17.41
N LYS A 141 3.47 2.21 17.28
CA LYS A 141 4.82 2.21 17.87
C LYS A 141 5.86 2.32 16.74
N VAL A 142 5.65 3.29 15.84
CA VAL A 142 6.45 3.47 14.63
C VAL A 142 7.39 4.67 14.80
N LYS A 143 8.66 4.47 14.41
CA LYS A 143 9.68 5.53 14.37
C LYS A 143 9.82 6.02 12.93
N THR A 144 9.34 7.22 12.63
CA THR A 144 9.37 7.81 11.29
C THR A 144 9.24 9.32 11.33
N THR A 145 9.80 9.99 10.34
CA THR A 145 9.59 11.41 10.05
C THR A 145 8.49 11.62 9.00
N GLN A 146 8.01 10.55 8.35
CA GLN A 146 6.96 10.59 7.33
C GLN A 146 5.56 10.58 7.96
N GLU A 147 4.55 10.95 7.17
CA GLU A 147 3.17 11.04 7.64
C GLU A 147 2.56 9.65 7.87
N VAL A 148 2.64 9.17 9.10
CA VAL A 148 1.94 7.98 9.57
C VAL A 148 0.93 8.41 10.62
N VAL A 149 -0.36 8.38 10.28
CA VAL A 149 -1.40 9.03 11.06
C VAL A 149 -2.60 8.12 11.30
N TYR A 150 -3.39 8.43 12.30
CA TYR A 150 -4.73 7.83 12.41
C TYR A 150 -5.69 8.46 11.42
N ALA A 151 -6.62 7.67 10.88
CA ALA A 151 -7.64 8.14 9.96
C ALA A 151 -8.47 9.33 10.50
N SER A 152 -8.59 9.46 11.83
CA SER A 152 -9.24 10.61 12.47
C SER A 152 -8.48 11.93 12.28
N ARG A 153 -7.17 11.87 12.05
CA ARG A 153 -6.31 13.04 11.84
C ARG A 153 -6.00 13.32 10.37
N LEU A 154 -6.45 12.44 9.45
CA LEU A 154 -6.06 12.48 8.04
C LEU A 154 -6.38 13.82 7.37
N VAL A 155 -7.61 14.32 7.49
CA VAL A 155 -8.04 15.61 6.91
C VAL A 155 -7.16 16.75 7.42
N ARG A 156 -7.00 16.85 8.75
CA ARG A 156 -6.14 17.86 9.37
C ARG A 156 -4.68 17.75 8.91
N THR A 157 -4.20 16.53 8.64
CA THR A 157 -2.83 16.31 8.13
C THR A 157 -2.69 16.86 6.70
N ILE A 158 -3.70 16.67 5.85
CA ILE A 158 -3.71 17.22 4.49
C ILE A 158 -3.79 18.75 4.53
N GLU A 159 -4.68 19.30 5.33
CA GLU A 159 -4.94 20.74 5.44
C GLU A 159 -3.78 21.57 6.04
N LYS A 160 -2.81 20.92 6.73
CA LYS A 160 -1.61 21.61 7.18
C LYS A 160 -0.68 22.05 6.02
N TYR A 161 -0.81 21.40 4.85
CA TYR A 161 -0.15 21.80 3.62
C TYR A 161 -0.98 22.92 2.97
N ASN A 162 -0.60 24.16 3.19
CA ASN A 162 -1.35 25.35 2.77
C ASN A 162 -0.57 26.28 1.83
N LYS A 163 0.67 25.91 1.49
CA LYS A 163 1.47 26.65 0.51
C LYS A 163 1.08 26.21 -0.89
N ILE A 164 0.78 27.16 -1.77
CA ILE A 164 0.49 26.89 -3.19
C ILE A 164 1.78 26.46 -3.87
N VAL A 165 1.76 25.30 -4.49
CA VAL A 165 2.89 24.66 -5.21
C VAL A 165 2.52 24.20 -6.61
N LEU A 166 1.21 24.19 -6.96
CA LEU A 166 0.68 23.85 -8.27
C LEU A 166 -0.32 24.92 -8.71
N THR A 167 -0.40 25.18 -10.02
CA THR A 167 -1.48 26.01 -10.60
C THR A 167 -2.77 25.19 -10.71
N ARG A 168 -3.90 25.85 -10.94
CA ARG A 168 -5.19 25.19 -11.14
C ARG A 168 -5.16 24.29 -12.38
N GLU A 169 -4.57 24.76 -13.47
CA GLU A 169 -4.43 24.01 -14.72
C GLU A 169 -3.59 22.72 -14.51
N GLN A 170 -2.53 22.81 -13.73
CA GLN A 170 -1.71 21.63 -13.37
C GLN A 170 -2.52 20.64 -12.54
N VAL A 171 -3.32 21.10 -11.58
CA VAL A 171 -4.19 20.24 -10.77
C VAL A 171 -5.19 19.48 -11.64
N GLU A 172 -5.87 20.15 -12.57
CA GLU A 172 -6.83 19.54 -13.48
C GLU A 172 -6.14 18.56 -14.42
N HIS A 173 -5.02 18.95 -15.04
CA HIS A 173 -4.24 18.07 -15.92
C HIS A 173 -3.77 16.79 -15.20
N ILE A 174 -3.28 16.91 -13.97
CA ILE A 174 -2.84 15.76 -13.17
C ILE A 174 -4.03 14.85 -12.84
N ALA A 175 -5.15 15.43 -12.41
CA ALA A 175 -6.35 14.66 -12.07
C ALA A 175 -6.90 13.92 -13.28
N ASP A 176 -6.94 14.54 -14.44
CA ASP A 176 -7.43 13.93 -15.68
C ASP A 176 -6.46 12.86 -16.20
N THR A 177 -5.16 13.09 -16.13
CA THR A 177 -4.15 12.07 -16.46
C THR A 177 -4.32 10.83 -15.60
N LEU A 178 -4.52 10.98 -14.28
CA LEU A 178 -4.79 9.88 -13.36
C LEU A 178 -6.08 9.13 -13.71
N ARG A 179 -7.17 9.84 -14.00
CA ARG A 179 -8.46 9.23 -14.39
C ARG A 179 -8.35 8.46 -15.70
N ASN A 180 -7.70 9.03 -16.70
CA ASN A 180 -7.54 8.43 -18.03
C ASN A 180 -6.66 7.17 -18.00
N ASN A 181 -5.66 7.13 -17.13
CA ASN A 181 -4.79 5.97 -16.94
C ASN A 181 -5.33 4.96 -15.92
N ASN A 182 -6.51 5.22 -15.32
CA ASN A 182 -7.11 4.29 -14.37
C ASN A 182 -7.66 3.06 -15.09
N LEU A 183 -7.12 1.93 -14.75
CA LEU A 183 -7.52 0.62 -15.26
C LEU A 183 -8.58 -0.07 -14.38
N ALA A 184 -9.01 0.54 -13.27
CA ALA A 184 -10.05 -0.01 -12.41
C ALA A 184 -11.38 -0.15 -13.17
N GLY A 185 -12.09 -1.24 -12.99
CA GLY A 185 -13.37 -1.50 -13.65
C GLY A 185 -13.31 -2.06 -15.07
N LYS A 186 -12.17 -2.04 -15.77
CA LYS A 186 -12.01 -2.62 -17.12
C LYS A 186 -11.70 -4.13 -17.12
N GLY A 187 -12.22 -4.89 -16.16
CA GLY A 187 -11.89 -6.33 -15.98
C GLY A 187 -10.50 -6.59 -15.41
N THR A 188 -9.79 -5.53 -15.05
CA THR A 188 -8.37 -5.53 -14.64
C THR A 188 -8.16 -6.02 -13.22
N ASN A 189 -9.15 -5.87 -12.30
CA ASN A 189 -9.02 -6.39 -10.94
C ASN A 189 -8.78 -7.90 -10.90
N LYS A 190 -9.44 -8.68 -11.80
CA LYS A 190 -9.16 -10.12 -11.94
C LYS A 190 -7.77 -10.37 -12.52
N LYS A 191 -7.33 -9.60 -13.54
CA LYS A 191 -6.00 -9.69 -14.13
C LYS A 191 -4.92 -9.27 -13.15
N HIS A 192 -5.13 -8.20 -12.38
CA HIS A 192 -4.21 -7.74 -11.34
C HIS A 192 -4.02 -8.78 -10.23
N VAL A 193 -5.11 -9.31 -9.67
CA VAL A 193 -5.05 -10.37 -8.66
C VAL A 193 -4.40 -11.65 -9.22
N LYS A 194 -4.66 -11.99 -10.50
CA LYS A 194 -4.02 -13.12 -11.18
C LYS A 194 -2.52 -12.90 -11.33
N ALA A 195 -2.08 -11.71 -11.78
CA ALA A 195 -0.66 -11.36 -11.93
C ALA A 195 0.09 -11.38 -10.58
N ILE A 196 -0.53 -10.91 -9.49
CA ILE A 196 0.05 -11.00 -8.13
C ILE A 196 0.21 -12.48 -7.72
N LYS A 197 -0.81 -13.32 -7.95
CA LYS A 197 -0.74 -14.76 -7.63
C LYS A 197 0.32 -15.47 -8.45
N GLU A 198 0.42 -15.18 -9.75
CA GLU A 198 1.43 -15.74 -10.66
C GLU A 198 2.84 -15.30 -10.25
N THR A 199 3.05 -14.04 -9.89
CA THR A 199 4.34 -13.55 -9.38
C THR A 199 4.73 -14.25 -8.08
N ALA A 200 3.78 -14.46 -7.17
CA ALA A 200 4.02 -15.18 -5.92
C ALA A 200 4.31 -16.67 -6.16
N ALA A 201 3.58 -17.31 -7.07
CA ALA A 201 3.80 -18.70 -7.47
C ALA A 201 5.16 -18.88 -8.15
N ASN A 202 5.52 -17.99 -9.08
CA ASN A 202 6.81 -18.00 -9.76
C ASN A 202 7.99 -17.79 -8.77
N LYS A 203 7.83 -16.86 -7.82
CA LYS A 203 8.82 -16.68 -6.74
C LYS A 203 8.98 -17.96 -5.90
N ARG A 204 7.88 -18.66 -5.58
CA ARG A 204 7.95 -19.94 -4.85
C ARG A 204 8.65 -21.02 -5.66
N ALA A 205 8.32 -21.15 -6.95
CA ALA A 205 8.96 -22.11 -7.85
C ALA A 205 10.47 -21.87 -7.95
N LEU A 206 10.90 -20.62 -8.13
CA LEU A 206 12.31 -20.25 -8.15
C LEU A 206 13.04 -20.61 -6.85
N LEU A 207 12.39 -20.37 -5.69
CA LEU A 207 12.96 -20.73 -4.39
C LEU A 207 13.09 -22.25 -4.23
N GLN A 208 12.11 -23.02 -4.69
CA GLN A 208 12.15 -24.50 -4.69
C GLN A 208 13.26 -25.04 -5.59
N SER A 209 13.50 -24.40 -6.75
CA SER A 209 14.57 -24.72 -7.68
C SER A 209 15.92 -24.13 -7.27
N HIS A 210 16.05 -23.59 -6.05
CA HIS A 210 17.27 -22.96 -5.52
C HIS A 210 17.78 -21.80 -6.38
N ILE A 211 16.90 -21.09 -7.06
CA ILE A 211 17.20 -19.93 -7.88
C ILE A 211 16.81 -18.66 -7.14
N CYS A 212 17.69 -17.67 -7.15
CA CYS A 212 17.43 -16.36 -6.54
C CYS A 212 16.37 -15.59 -7.32
N PRO A 213 15.20 -15.26 -6.73
CA PRO A 213 14.15 -14.55 -7.46
C PRO A 213 14.47 -13.08 -7.74
N ARG A 214 15.62 -12.58 -7.26
CA ARG A 214 16.07 -11.20 -7.47
C ARG A 214 17.02 -11.04 -8.67
N CYS A 215 17.91 -12.00 -8.88
CA CYS A 215 18.96 -11.91 -9.92
C CYS A 215 19.14 -13.17 -10.76
N GLY A 216 18.34 -14.23 -10.52
CA GLY A 216 18.40 -15.48 -11.30
C GLY A 216 19.55 -16.43 -10.94
N ASN A 217 20.51 -16.03 -10.12
CA ASN A 217 21.63 -16.89 -9.74
C ASN A 217 21.26 -17.91 -8.65
N ALA A 218 22.08 -18.92 -8.44
CA ALA A 218 21.83 -19.98 -7.47
C ALA A 218 21.69 -19.44 -6.03
N LEU A 219 20.86 -20.09 -5.23
CA LEU A 219 20.82 -19.94 -3.78
C LEU A 219 21.74 -21.01 -3.15
N VAL A 220 22.67 -20.58 -2.33
CA VAL A 220 23.64 -21.43 -1.65
C VAL A 220 23.44 -21.36 -0.15
N GLU A 221 23.73 -22.46 0.55
CA GLU A 221 23.73 -22.49 2.00
C GLU A 221 24.93 -21.70 2.56
N ARG A 222 24.67 -20.91 3.60
CA ARG A 222 25.66 -20.07 4.27
C ARG A 222 25.49 -20.19 5.79
N ALA A 223 26.60 -20.22 6.50
CA ALA A 223 26.60 -20.14 7.96
C ALA A 223 26.40 -18.68 8.41
N GLY A 224 25.54 -18.46 9.39
CA GLY A 224 25.30 -17.17 10.02
C GLY A 224 25.32 -17.28 11.55
N LYS A 225 25.31 -16.15 12.24
CA LYS A 225 25.34 -16.08 13.71
C LYS A 225 24.22 -16.91 14.39
N TYR A 226 23.10 -17.13 13.71
CA TYR A 226 21.91 -17.81 14.26
C TYR A 226 21.57 -19.11 13.52
N GLY A 227 22.55 -19.73 12.85
CA GLY A 227 22.37 -20.97 12.10
C GLY A 227 22.58 -20.81 10.60
N THR A 228 22.33 -21.87 9.83
CA THR A 228 22.44 -21.87 8.38
C THR A 228 21.26 -21.16 7.73
N PHE A 229 21.51 -20.51 6.60
CA PHE A 229 20.49 -19.85 5.77
C PHE A 229 20.83 -19.96 4.29
N LYS A 230 19.84 -19.89 3.41
CA LYS A 230 20.07 -19.85 1.97
C LYS A 230 20.19 -18.40 1.49
N GLY A 231 21.35 -18.03 0.97
CA GLY A 231 21.64 -16.71 0.42
C GLY A 231 22.00 -16.78 -1.08
N CYS A 232 21.87 -15.66 -1.78
CA CYS A 232 22.28 -15.59 -3.19
C CYS A 232 23.77 -15.79 -3.35
N SER A 233 24.19 -16.60 -4.35
CA SER A 233 25.60 -16.84 -4.67
C SER A 233 26.33 -15.56 -5.11
N SER A 234 25.61 -14.60 -5.69
CA SER A 234 26.15 -13.31 -6.15
C SER A 234 26.35 -12.26 -5.03
N TYR A 235 26.36 -12.66 -3.76
CA TYR A 235 26.73 -11.72 -2.70
C TYR A 235 28.20 -11.26 -2.89
N PRO A 236 28.51 -9.97 -2.67
CA PRO A 236 27.69 -8.89 -2.11
C PRO A 236 26.82 -8.11 -3.12
N LYS A 237 26.92 -8.39 -4.44
CA LYS A 237 26.13 -7.71 -5.49
C LYS A 237 24.64 -7.96 -5.32
N CYS A 238 24.23 -9.16 -4.96
CA CYS A 238 22.86 -9.50 -4.62
C CYS A 238 22.76 -9.98 -3.16
N ARG A 239 22.03 -9.24 -2.32
CA ARG A 239 21.88 -9.53 -0.89
C ARG A 239 20.57 -10.26 -0.57
N PHE A 240 20.04 -11.04 -1.52
CA PHE A 240 18.83 -11.81 -1.28
C PHE A 240 19.10 -12.98 -0.33
N VAL A 241 18.19 -13.17 0.63
CA VAL A 241 18.17 -14.30 1.57
C VAL A 241 16.80 -14.96 1.46
N ALA A 242 16.79 -16.27 1.18
CA ALA A 242 15.58 -17.08 1.26
C ALA A 242 15.25 -17.37 2.73
N LYS A 243 13.99 -17.18 3.06
CA LYS A 243 13.42 -17.50 4.39
C LYS A 243 12.55 -18.73 4.27
#